data_d93763a80039f908feba8b342352b8a1
#
_entry.id   d93763a80039f908feba8b342352b8a1
#
_cell.length_a   1.000
_cell.length_b   1.000
_cell.length_c   1.000
_cell.angle_alpha   90.00
_cell.angle_beta   90.00
_cell.angle_gamma   90.00
#
_symmetry.space_group_name_H-M   'P 1'
#
loop_
_entity.id
_entity.type
_entity.pdbx_description
1 polymer ?
#
loop_
_entity_poly.entity_id
_entity_poly.type
_entity_poly.pdbx_seq_one_letter_code
_entity_poly.pdbx_strand_id
1 'polypeptide(L)'
;LHLLHNIDNEELAALYHGATALVYPSLHASFGTPIVEAMSVGTPVIAAKGSSHEEAGGSHTIYITPNDSNELAEKIDLVLNNEELRQNMIKRGKQYVTRFRAEVCAYNILNCYKRIGIDITDDRYF
;
A
#
# COMPACT_ATOMS: atom_id res chain seq x y z
N LEU A 1 23.57 0.26 -7.03
CA LEU A 1 22.65 1.19 -6.40
C LEU A 1 22.42 2.37 -7.33
N HIS A 2 21.15 2.67 -7.61
CA HIS A 2 20.73 3.82 -8.39
C HIS A 2 19.96 4.78 -7.48
N LEU A 3 20.35 6.05 -7.50
CA LEU A 3 19.61 7.12 -6.82
C LEU A 3 18.84 7.89 -7.90
N LEU A 4 17.52 7.88 -7.79
CA LEU A 4 16.64 8.56 -8.72
C LEU A 4 16.06 9.79 -8.04
N HIS A 5 16.04 10.90 -8.76
CA HIS A 5 15.49 12.18 -8.31
C HIS A 5 14.53 12.73 -9.36
N ASN A 6 13.52 13.45 -8.90
CA ASN A 6 12.55 14.14 -9.77
C ASN A 6 11.84 13.21 -10.76
N ILE A 7 11.54 11.97 -10.35
CA ILE A 7 10.72 11.04 -11.13
C ILE A 7 9.25 11.49 -11.08
N ASP A 8 8.57 11.40 -12.20
CA ASP A 8 7.13 11.67 -12.27
C ASP A 8 6.30 10.44 -11.89
N ASN A 9 4.96 10.60 -11.85
CA ASN A 9 4.07 9.53 -11.43
C ASN A 9 4.03 8.35 -12.41
N GLU A 10 4.24 8.58 -13.71
CA GLU A 10 4.25 7.52 -14.72
C GLU A 10 5.54 6.69 -14.60
N GLU A 11 6.67 7.36 -14.42
CA GLU A 11 7.96 6.73 -14.17
C GLU A 11 7.94 5.93 -12.86
N LEU A 12 7.34 6.48 -11.79
CA LEU A 12 7.20 5.81 -10.51
C LEU A 12 6.34 4.54 -10.63
N ALA A 13 5.23 4.61 -11.36
CA ALA A 13 4.37 3.46 -11.61
C ALA A 13 5.12 2.36 -12.41
N ALA A 14 5.94 2.75 -13.39
CA ALA A 14 6.77 1.82 -14.15
C ALA A 14 7.84 1.16 -13.27
N LEU A 15 8.46 1.92 -12.36
CA LEU A 15 9.43 1.39 -11.39
C LEU A 15 8.77 0.37 -10.45
N TYR A 16 7.60 0.67 -9.90
CA TYR A 16 6.88 -0.31 -9.09
C TYR A 16 6.58 -1.57 -9.89
N HIS A 17 6.04 -1.43 -11.09
CA HIS A 17 5.67 -2.58 -11.93
C HIS A 17 6.87 -3.47 -12.30
N GLY A 18 8.04 -2.88 -12.50
CA GLY A 18 9.28 -3.59 -12.81
C GLY A 18 10.03 -4.13 -11.60
N ALA A 19 9.67 -3.73 -10.39
CA ALA A 19 10.36 -4.13 -9.18
C ALA A 19 9.92 -5.52 -8.70
N THR A 20 10.85 -6.31 -8.19
CA THR A 20 10.56 -7.60 -7.52
C THR A 20 9.84 -7.38 -6.19
N ALA A 21 10.17 -6.31 -5.47
CA ALA A 21 9.52 -5.90 -4.23
C ALA A 21 9.77 -4.41 -3.97
N LEU A 22 8.84 -3.78 -3.26
CA LEU A 22 9.03 -2.50 -2.59
C LEU A 22 9.51 -2.74 -1.17
N VAL A 23 10.57 -2.05 -0.76
CA VAL A 23 10.99 -1.93 0.64
C VAL A 23 10.65 -0.53 1.14
N TYR A 24 9.73 -0.45 2.10
CA TYR A 24 9.24 0.81 2.66
C TYR A 24 9.50 0.88 4.18
N PRO A 25 10.72 1.21 4.60
CA PRO A 25 11.13 1.20 6.00
C PRO A 25 10.82 2.52 6.75
N SER A 26 9.87 3.29 6.25
CA SER A 26 9.46 4.56 6.87
C SER A 26 8.98 4.34 8.29
N LEU A 27 9.43 5.18 9.22
CA LEU A 27 9.01 5.12 10.63
C LEU A 27 7.73 5.91 10.88
N HIS A 28 7.48 6.90 10.05
CA HIS A 28 6.34 7.81 10.18
C HIS A 28 5.73 8.07 8.81
N ALA A 29 4.51 7.64 8.63
CA ALA A 29 3.71 7.97 7.47
C ALA A 29 2.29 8.28 7.91
N SER A 30 1.64 9.22 7.24
CA SER A 30 0.22 9.52 7.51
C SER A 30 -0.69 8.36 7.10
N PHE A 31 -0.36 7.66 6.01
CA PHE A 31 -1.12 6.50 5.55
C PHE A 31 -0.25 5.38 4.94
N GLY A 32 0.84 5.70 4.25
CA GLY A 32 1.65 4.72 3.53
C GLY A 32 1.18 4.53 2.08
N THR A 33 0.88 5.62 1.39
CA THR A 33 0.47 5.62 -0.03
C THR A 33 1.37 4.76 -0.92
N PRO A 34 2.73 4.77 -0.79
CA PRO A 34 3.60 3.90 -1.58
C PRO A 34 3.30 2.41 -1.46
N ILE A 35 2.79 1.97 -0.30
CA ILE A 35 2.38 0.57 -0.08
C ILE A 35 1.20 0.22 -1.00
N VAL A 36 0.17 1.08 -1.00
CA VAL A 36 -1.04 0.90 -1.82
C VAL A 36 -0.71 0.98 -3.31
N GLU A 37 0.13 1.94 -3.70
CA GLU A 37 0.58 2.11 -5.09
C GLU A 37 1.30 0.87 -5.62
N ALA A 38 2.31 0.39 -4.89
CA ALA A 38 3.06 -0.81 -5.27
C ALA A 38 2.14 -2.05 -5.36
N MET A 39 1.28 -2.26 -4.35
CA MET A 39 0.34 -3.38 -4.38
C MET A 39 -0.67 -3.30 -5.53
N SER A 40 -1.08 -2.09 -5.94
CA SER A 40 -2.05 -1.89 -7.03
C SER A 40 -1.51 -2.38 -8.38
N VAL A 41 -0.23 -2.20 -8.63
CA VAL A 41 0.45 -2.68 -9.84
C VAL A 41 0.98 -4.12 -9.72
N GLY A 42 0.89 -4.71 -8.52
CA GLY A 42 1.27 -6.10 -8.27
C GLY A 42 2.71 -6.26 -7.79
N THR A 43 3.24 -5.30 -7.08
CA THR A 43 4.56 -5.38 -6.46
C THR A 43 4.43 -5.83 -5.01
N PRO A 44 5.09 -6.92 -4.58
CA PRO A 44 5.17 -7.31 -3.19
C PRO A 44 5.78 -6.21 -2.32
N VAL A 45 5.30 -6.07 -1.08
CA VAL A 45 5.74 -5.01 -0.18
C VAL A 45 6.32 -5.56 1.11
N ILE A 46 7.46 -5.01 1.51
CA ILE A 46 8.07 -5.17 2.83
C ILE A 46 8.06 -3.79 3.49
N ALA A 47 7.40 -3.63 4.63
CA ALA A 47 7.25 -2.34 5.30
C ALA A 47 7.61 -2.43 6.79
N ALA A 48 8.00 -1.30 7.39
CA ALA A 48 8.15 -1.23 8.84
C ALA A 48 6.80 -1.34 9.54
N LYS A 49 6.75 -2.03 10.69
CA LYS A 49 5.58 -2.04 11.57
C LYS A 49 5.32 -0.66 12.16
N GLY A 50 4.06 -0.40 12.45
CA GLY A 50 3.62 0.80 13.13
C GLY A 50 3.03 1.86 12.20
N SER A 51 2.50 2.91 12.80
CA SER A 51 1.74 3.93 12.09
C SER A 51 0.52 3.32 11.37
N SER A 52 0.18 3.82 10.19
CA SER A 52 -0.92 3.34 9.35
C SER A 52 -0.50 2.31 8.30
N HIS A 53 0.73 1.80 8.37
CA HIS A 53 1.24 0.85 7.38
C HIS A 53 0.43 -0.45 7.34
N GLU A 54 0.01 -0.94 8.51
CA GLU A 54 -0.82 -2.15 8.61
C GLU A 54 -2.23 -1.94 8.02
N GLU A 55 -2.76 -0.71 8.08
CA GLU A 55 -4.00 -0.37 7.39
C GLU A 55 -3.80 -0.30 5.87
N ALA A 56 -2.70 0.30 5.41
CA ALA A 56 -2.40 0.43 4.00
C ALA A 56 -2.11 -0.92 3.33
N GLY A 57 -1.34 -1.80 3.98
CA GLY A 57 -0.86 -3.06 3.41
C GLY A 57 -1.63 -4.30 3.86
N GLY A 58 -2.38 -4.21 4.95
CA GLY A 58 -3.13 -5.34 5.51
C GLY A 58 -2.22 -6.53 5.84
N SER A 59 -2.80 -7.72 5.86
CA SER A 59 -2.07 -8.99 6.10
C SER A 59 -1.29 -9.51 4.88
N HIS A 60 -1.21 -8.73 3.82
CA HIS A 60 -0.60 -9.14 2.54
C HIS A 60 0.75 -8.46 2.30
N THR A 61 1.18 -7.65 3.24
CA THR A 61 2.50 -7.01 3.33
C THR A 61 3.34 -7.77 4.37
N ILE A 62 4.62 -7.92 4.12
CA ILE A 62 5.56 -8.41 5.12
C ILE A 62 5.99 -7.22 5.97
N TYR A 63 5.88 -7.35 7.29
CA TYR A 63 6.25 -6.31 8.22
C TYR A 63 7.53 -6.67 8.97
N ILE A 64 8.37 -5.66 9.18
CA ILE A 64 9.62 -5.74 9.92
C ILE A 64 9.60 -4.81 11.13
N THR A 65 10.37 -5.15 12.14
CA THR A 65 10.63 -4.27 13.28
C THR A 65 11.40 -3.04 12.81
N PRO A 66 10.96 -1.82 13.17
CA PRO A 66 11.69 -0.61 12.84
C PRO A 66 13.16 -0.67 13.27
N ASN A 67 14.06 -0.24 12.39
CA ASN A 67 15.51 -0.22 12.60
C ASN A 67 16.20 -1.60 12.77
N ASP A 68 15.50 -2.70 12.50
CA ASP A 68 16.10 -4.03 12.46
C ASP A 68 16.56 -4.38 11.04
N SER A 69 17.85 -4.10 10.78
CA SER A 69 18.46 -4.38 9.48
C SER A 69 18.64 -5.87 9.20
N ASN A 70 18.77 -6.69 10.25
CA ASN A 70 18.91 -8.14 10.08
C ASN A 70 17.57 -8.75 9.67
N GLU A 71 16.49 -8.39 10.37
CA GLU A 71 15.14 -8.83 9.98
C GLU A 71 14.80 -8.36 8.56
N LEU A 72 15.15 -7.11 8.21
CA LEU A 72 14.95 -6.60 6.85
C LEU A 72 15.67 -7.45 5.80
N ALA A 73 16.95 -7.76 6.02
CA ALA A 73 17.74 -8.58 5.12
C ALA A 73 17.14 -9.98 4.93
N GLU A 74 16.72 -10.62 6.03
CA GLU A 74 16.03 -11.92 5.99
C GLU A 74 14.72 -11.87 5.18
N LYS A 75 13.91 -10.82 5.36
CA LYS A 75 12.65 -10.69 4.63
C LYS A 75 12.85 -10.38 3.14
N ILE A 76 13.87 -9.59 2.81
CA ILE A 76 14.25 -9.36 1.40
C ILE A 76 14.66 -10.70 0.76
N ASP A 77 15.56 -11.45 1.40
CA ASP A 77 16.01 -12.75 0.90
C ASP A 77 14.84 -13.74 0.72
N LEU A 78 13.94 -13.79 1.69
CA LEU A 78 12.73 -14.61 1.63
C LEU A 78 11.86 -14.25 0.41
N VAL A 79 11.62 -12.97 0.16
CA VAL A 79 10.80 -12.52 -0.98
C VAL A 79 11.51 -12.78 -2.31
N LEU A 80 12.82 -12.56 -2.39
CA LEU A 80 13.59 -12.79 -3.62
C LEU A 80 13.61 -14.27 -4.01
N ASN A 81 13.73 -15.18 -3.05
CA ASN A 81 13.94 -16.59 -3.30
C ASN A 81 12.65 -17.46 -3.22
N ASN A 82 11.48 -16.85 -2.99
CA ASN A 82 10.21 -17.58 -2.89
C ASN A 82 9.16 -17.04 -3.86
N GLU A 83 9.10 -17.64 -5.04
CA GLU A 83 8.15 -17.27 -6.11
C GLU A 83 6.69 -17.47 -5.68
N GLU A 84 6.39 -18.58 -4.99
CA GLU A 84 5.02 -18.86 -4.54
C GLU A 84 4.53 -17.79 -3.56
N LEU A 85 5.39 -17.38 -2.64
CA LEU A 85 5.11 -16.27 -1.71
C LEU A 85 4.82 -14.98 -2.48
N ARG A 86 5.69 -14.63 -3.45
CA ARG A 86 5.48 -13.42 -4.26
C ARG A 86 4.15 -13.44 -4.99
N GLN A 87 3.82 -14.54 -5.65
CA GLN A 87 2.55 -14.67 -6.39
C GLN A 87 1.33 -14.56 -5.47
N ASN A 88 1.42 -15.12 -4.27
CA ASN A 88 0.37 -14.98 -3.27
C ASN A 88 0.23 -13.53 -2.79
N MET A 89 1.35 -12.85 -2.50
CA MET A 89 1.36 -11.43 -2.12
C MET A 89 0.76 -10.56 -3.22
N ILE A 90 1.14 -10.77 -4.48
CA ILE A 90 0.61 -10.05 -5.64
C ILE A 90 -0.91 -10.22 -5.75
N LYS A 91 -1.38 -11.46 -5.77
CA LYS A 91 -2.81 -11.77 -5.93
C LYS A 91 -3.65 -11.14 -4.83
N ARG A 92 -3.26 -11.35 -3.58
CA ARG A 92 -4.01 -10.86 -2.42
C ARG A 92 -3.87 -9.36 -2.25
N GLY A 93 -2.67 -8.81 -2.51
CA GLY A 93 -2.43 -7.38 -2.46
C GLY A 93 -3.32 -6.61 -3.43
N LYS A 94 -3.38 -7.03 -4.69
CA LYS A 94 -4.28 -6.43 -5.69
C LYS A 94 -5.75 -6.45 -5.28
N GLN A 95 -6.21 -7.52 -4.65
CA GLN A 95 -7.58 -7.59 -4.12
C GLN A 95 -7.78 -6.64 -2.94
N TYR A 96 -6.82 -6.59 -2.03
CA TYR A 96 -6.90 -5.77 -0.83
C TYR A 96 -7.01 -4.28 -1.15
N VAL A 97 -6.19 -3.77 -2.06
CA VAL A 97 -6.14 -2.33 -2.38
C VAL A 97 -7.38 -1.82 -3.11
N THR A 98 -8.25 -2.69 -3.62
CA THR A 98 -9.52 -2.26 -4.24
C THR A 98 -10.40 -1.46 -3.28
N ARG A 99 -10.24 -1.67 -1.97
CA ARG A 99 -10.95 -0.92 -0.91
C ARG A 99 -10.60 0.57 -0.86
N PHE A 100 -9.45 0.94 -1.41
CA PHE A 100 -8.97 2.33 -1.45
C PHE A 100 -9.29 3.05 -2.77
N ARG A 101 -10.07 2.43 -3.64
CA ARG A 101 -10.55 3.10 -4.86
C ARG A 101 -11.45 4.27 -4.51
N ALA A 102 -11.38 5.33 -5.33
CA ALA A 102 -12.11 6.57 -5.10
C ALA A 102 -13.62 6.33 -4.89
N GLU A 103 -14.22 5.46 -5.70
CA GLU A 103 -15.65 5.13 -5.63
C GLU A 103 -16.01 4.47 -4.28
N VAL A 104 -15.15 3.56 -3.79
CA VAL A 104 -15.35 2.87 -2.51
C VAL A 104 -15.19 3.86 -1.35
N CYS A 105 -14.18 4.71 -1.40
CA CYS A 105 -13.98 5.75 -0.40
C CYS A 105 -15.14 6.73 -0.35
N ALA A 106 -15.58 7.22 -1.52
CA ALA A 106 -16.72 8.12 -1.63
C ALA A 106 -17.99 7.48 -1.07
N TYR A 107 -18.28 6.23 -1.44
CA TYR A 107 -19.42 5.48 -0.91
C TYR A 107 -19.39 5.37 0.62
N ASN A 108 -18.24 5.05 1.20
CA ASN A 108 -18.07 4.94 2.63
C ASN A 108 -18.28 6.28 3.35
N ILE A 109 -17.76 7.39 2.80
CA ILE A 109 -17.96 8.74 3.32
C ILE A 109 -19.44 9.12 3.29
N LEU A 110 -20.12 8.89 2.16
CA LEU A 110 -21.55 9.16 2.02
C LEU A 110 -22.39 8.36 3.04
N ASN A 111 -22.02 7.10 3.28
CA ASN A 111 -22.67 6.29 4.30
C ASN A 111 -22.44 6.83 5.73
N CYS A 112 -21.27 7.38 6.01
CA CYS A 112 -21.03 8.05 7.29
C CYS A 112 -21.96 9.26 7.47
N TYR A 113 -22.10 10.10 6.45
CA TYR A 113 -23.01 11.24 6.48
C TYR A 113 -24.46 10.83 6.69
N LYS A 114 -24.93 9.80 5.97
CA LYS A 114 -26.30 9.26 6.20
C LYS A 114 -26.52 8.80 7.64
N ARG A 115 -25.52 8.13 8.24
CA ARG A 115 -25.61 7.62 9.62
C ARG A 115 -25.74 8.74 10.66
N ILE A 116 -25.16 9.90 10.42
CA ILE A 116 -25.26 11.08 11.31
C ILE A 116 -26.43 12.00 10.95
N GLY A 117 -27.32 11.56 10.06
CA GLY A 117 -28.56 12.27 9.72
C GLY A 117 -28.42 13.39 8.70
N ILE A 118 -27.31 13.45 7.97
CA ILE A 118 -27.16 14.39 6.86
C ILE A 118 -27.86 13.82 5.63
N ASP A 119 -28.86 14.55 5.12
CA ASP A 119 -29.49 14.23 3.84
C ASP A 119 -28.63 14.73 2.69
N ILE A 120 -27.93 13.80 2.05
CA ILE A 120 -27.01 14.10 0.93
C ILE A 120 -27.75 14.25 -0.40
N THR A 121 -29.08 14.09 -0.43
CA THR A 121 -29.92 14.35 -1.63
C THR A 121 -30.44 15.78 -1.66
N ASP A 122 -30.16 16.58 -0.64
CA ASP A 122 -30.59 17.96 -0.55
C ASP A 122 -29.67 18.87 -1.39
N ASP A 123 -30.19 19.39 -2.49
CA ASP A 123 -29.47 20.25 -3.45
C ASP A 123 -28.88 21.54 -2.82
N ARG A 124 -29.17 21.83 -1.56
CA ARG A 124 -28.59 22.97 -0.83
C ARG A 124 -27.10 22.80 -0.51
N TYR A 125 -26.55 21.62 -0.68
CA TYR A 125 -25.17 21.29 -0.31
C TYR A 125 -24.25 21.03 -1.54
N PHE A 126 -24.78 21.14 -2.77
CA PHE A 126 -24.03 20.95 -4.00
C PHE A 126 -24.15 22.13 -4.97
#